data_17e77c7f36e6a1aad185f5addb55cb6d
#
_entry.id   17e77c7f36e6a1aad185f5addb55cb6d
#
_cell.length_a   1.000
_cell.length_b   1.000
_cell.length_c   1.000
_cell.angle_alpha   90.00
_cell.angle_beta   90.00
_cell.angle_gamma   90.00
#
_symmetry.space_group_name_H-M   'P 1'
#
loop_
_entity.id
_entity.type
_entity.pdbx_description
1 polymer ?
#
loop_
_entity_poly.entity_id
_entity_poly.type
_entity_poly.pdbx_seq_one_letter_code
_entity_poly.pdbx_strand_id
1 'polypeptide(L)'
;MNRRHMIGNAAGVTAFAATGLSSAGAFAASVTNSKLKGNIHHSVSQWCYGNIPLEEFAKACADMGLESVELLGEKDWATVRKFGLKCAVGYATDYAIPKGFNRVANHDKLIADFEAMIPKAAEAGVPNLICFSGNREGQNDNVGMINCAIALRKLMPLAEKHGVTIIMELLNSYGHADYQCDKTAWGAALCEMVGSDRFKLLYDIYHMQIMEGNIIDTIQKNIKYIGHVHTGGVPGRHELDDTQELYYPAIMKALVAAGYKGFVGQEFVPTQTDKLESLRKSIMICDV
;
A
#
# COMPACT_ATOMS: atom_id res chain seq x y z
N MET A 1 9.67 -61.18 -29.83
CA MET A 1 9.19 -61.45 -31.17
C MET A 1 9.28 -60.18 -32.01
N ASN A 2 10.13 -60.27 -33.00
CA ASN A 2 10.46 -59.40 -34.12
C ASN A 2 9.30 -58.97 -35.03
N ARG A 3 9.41 -57.78 -35.58
CA ARG A 3 9.60 -57.34 -37.00
C ARG A 3 9.12 -55.91 -37.17
N ARG A 4 9.91 -54.95 -37.45
CA ARG A 4 10.53 -54.42 -38.69
C ARG A 4 9.63 -54.54 -39.92
N HIS A 5 9.27 -53.37 -40.51
CA HIS A 5 9.52 -53.09 -41.92
C HIS A 5 9.57 -51.58 -42.20
N MET A 6 10.70 -51.22 -42.79
CA MET A 6 10.98 -49.97 -43.52
C MET A 6 10.35 -49.99 -44.91
N ILE A 7 10.29 -48.85 -45.55
CA ILE A 7 10.44 -48.42 -46.97
C ILE A 7 9.67 -47.07 -47.08
N GLY A 8 10.14 -45.95 -47.59
CA GLY A 8 11.29 -45.53 -48.37
C GLY A 8 10.89 -44.33 -49.23
N ASN A 9 11.74 -43.32 -49.22
CA ASN A 9 12.01 -42.26 -50.21
C ASN A 9 10.96 -41.73 -51.17
N ALA A 10 10.77 -40.38 -51.19
CA ALA A 10 11.01 -39.59 -52.41
C ALA A 10 11.29 -38.10 -52.06
N ALA A 11 12.38 -37.57 -52.56
CA ALA A 11 12.82 -36.22 -52.45
C ALA A 11 12.05 -35.26 -53.34
N GLY A 12 11.73 -34.07 -52.83
CA GLY A 12 11.24 -32.93 -53.61
C GLY A 12 11.85 -31.66 -53.03
N VAL A 13 12.97 -31.23 -53.59
CA VAL A 13 13.61 -29.96 -53.29
C VAL A 13 12.87 -28.88 -54.10
N THR A 14 12.18 -27.98 -53.38
CA THR A 14 11.77 -26.70 -53.91
C THR A 14 12.34 -25.58 -53.02
N ALA A 15 13.34 -24.90 -53.58
CA ALA A 15 13.92 -23.70 -53.02
C ALA A 15 12.89 -22.58 -53.04
N PHE A 16 12.51 -22.04 -51.91
CA PHE A 16 11.85 -20.75 -51.81
C PHE A 16 12.85 -19.74 -51.20
N ALA A 17 13.10 -18.71 -51.97
CA ALA A 17 13.94 -17.57 -51.60
C ALA A 17 13.36 -16.86 -50.37
N ALA A 18 14.15 -16.77 -49.33
CA ALA A 18 13.86 -15.97 -48.15
C ALA A 18 14.10 -14.48 -48.51
N THR A 19 13.04 -13.72 -48.72
CA THR A 19 13.07 -12.28 -48.58
C THR A 19 12.89 -11.93 -47.13
N GLY A 20 14.00 -11.55 -46.51
CA GLY A 20 14.00 -11.01 -45.13
C GLY A 20 13.24 -9.68 -45.10
N LEU A 21 12.15 -9.64 -44.41
CA LEU A 21 11.55 -8.44 -43.86
C LEU A 21 11.66 -8.56 -42.34
N SER A 22 12.74 -7.98 -41.81
CA SER A 22 12.88 -7.69 -40.39
C SER A 22 11.91 -6.56 -40.03
N SER A 23 10.71 -6.93 -39.59
CA SER A 23 9.83 -6.01 -38.92
C SER A 23 10.10 -6.11 -37.40
N ALA A 24 11.23 -5.55 -36.97
CA ALA A 24 11.36 -5.08 -35.61
C ALA A 24 10.48 -3.83 -35.47
N GLY A 25 9.17 -4.05 -35.42
CA GLY A 25 8.21 -3.03 -35.06
C GLY A 25 8.40 -2.72 -33.58
N ALA A 26 9.12 -1.63 -33.32
CA ALA A 26 9.14 -1.01 -32.02
C ALA A 26 7.69 -0.69 -31.60
N PHE A 27 7.12 -1.48 -30.71
CA PHE A 27 5.99 -1.04 -29.89
C PHE A 27 6.50 -0.02 -28.88
N ALA A 28 6.91 1.13 -29.37
CA ALA A 28 6.86 2.35 -28.59
C ALA A 28 5.39 2.76 -28.56
N ALA A 29 4.61 2.14 -27.68
CA ALA A 29 3.33 2.69 -27.33
C ALA A 29 3.61 4.07 -26.74
N SER A 30 3.29 5.12 -27.50
CA SER A 30 3.14 6.47 -26.97
C SER A 30 2.07 6.35 -25.89
N VAL A 31 2.49 6.33 -24.63
CA VAL A 31 1.56 6.38 -23.51
C VAL A 31 1.02 7.79 -23.52
N THR A 32 -0.11 7.94 -24.19
CA THR A 32 -0.93 9.14 -24.08
C THR A 32 -1.25 9.34 -22.61
N ASN A 33 -1.15 10.56 -22.14
CA ASN A 33 -1.53 11.02 -20.81
C ASN A 33 -3.05 10.77 -20.67
N SER A 34 -3.44 9.50 -20.43
CA SER A 34 -4.84 9.13 -20.22
C SER A 34 -5.20 9.61 -18.82
N LYS A 35 -6.16 10.52 -18.76
CA LYS A 35 -6.72 10.98 -17.49
C LYS A 35 -7.20 9.77 -16.68
N LEU A 36 -6.80 9.68 -15.43
CA LEU A 36 -7.24 8.64 -14.51
C LEU A 36 -8.77 8.65 -14.38
N LYS A 37 -9.39 7.48 -14.16
CA LYS A 37 -10.85 7.31 -14.13
C LYS A 37 -11.52 7.99 -12.93
N GLY A 38 -10.75 8.22 -11.84
CA GLY A 38 -11.21 8.91 -10.64
C GLY A 38 -12.07 8.05 -9.70
N ASN A 39 -12.12 6.74 -9.89
CA ASN A 39 -12.78 5.82 -8.97
C ASN A 39 -11.89 5.46 -7.77
N ILE A 40 -10.57 5.57 -7.94
CA ILE A 40 -9.54 5.34 -6.93
C ILE A 40 -8.79 6.65 -6.68
N HIS A 41 -8.63 7.04 -5.41
CA HIS A 41 -7.77 8.13 -5.00
C HIS A 41 -6.34 7.61 -4.87
N HIS A 42 -5.52 7.87 -5.88
CA HIS A 42 -4.16 7.34 -5.94
C HIS A 42 -3.19 8.14 -5.07
N SER A 43 -2.37 7.41 -4.31
CA SER A 43 -1.27 7.91 -3.50
C SER A 43 0.00 7.08 -3.72
N VAL A 44 1.12 7.53 -3.17
CA VAL A 44 2.38 6.78 -3.21
C VAL A 44 3.22 7.04 -1.96
N SER A 45 3.82 6.00 -1.40
CA SER A 45 4.72 6.06 -0.27
C SER A 45 6.10 6.57 -0.69
N GLN A 46 6.51 7.72 -0.15
CA GLN A 46 7.75 8.41 -0.54
C GLN A 46 9.01 7.58 -0.29
N TRP A 47 9.06 6.80 0.78
CA TRP A 47 10.27 6.05 1.16
C TRP A 47 10.71 5.03 0.08
N CYS A 48 9.79 4.50 -0.73
CA CYS A 48 10.10 3.60 -1.84
C CYS A 48 10.92 4.29 -2.95
N TYR A 49 10.89 5.62 -2.98
CA TYR A 49 11.54 6.50 -3.97
C TYR A 49 12.53 7.46 -3.31
N GLY A 50 13.06 7.13 -2.14
CA GLY A 50 13.90 8.02 -1.32
C GLY A 50 15.20 8.51 -1.97
N ASN A 51 15.58 7.94 -3.12
CA ASN A 51 16.70 8.42 -3.93
C ASN A 51 16.34 9.58 -4.89
N ILE A 52 15.06 9.94 -5.00
CA ILE A 52 14.57 11.08 -5.79
C ILE A 52 14.27 12.23 -4.81
N PRO A 53 14.78 13.45 -5.03
CA PRO A 53 14.44 14.60 -4.19
C PRO A 53 12.93 14.80 -4.11
N LEU A 54 12.40 15.07 -2.91
CA LEU A 54 10.96 15.12 -2.66
C LEU A 54 10.21 16.10 -3.59
N GLU A 55 10.80 17.26 -3.89
CA GLU A 55 10.17 18.26 -4.76
C GLU A 55 10.05 17.77 -6.21
N GLU A 56 11.08 17.08 -6.72
CA GLU A 56 11.08 16.45 -8.04
C GLU A 56 10.07 15.30 -8.08
N PHE A 57 10.06 14.45 -7.05
CA PHE A 57 9.13 13.34 -6.93
C PHE A 57 7.67 13.81 -6.86
N ALA A 58 7.39 14.81 -6.03
CA ALA A 58 6.04 15.37 -5.91
C ALA A 58 5.54 15.97 -7.24
N LYS A 59 6.41 16.69 -7.96
CA LYS A 59 6.07 17.18 -9.31
C LYS A 59 5.71 16.04 -10.25
N ALA A 60 6.54 15.00 -10.31
CA ALA A 60 6.28 13.84 -11.17
C ALA A 60 4.96 13.12 -10.80
N CYS A 61 4.68 12.96 -9.50
CA CYS A 61 3.42 12.39 -9.03
C CYS A 61 2.20 13.21 -9.45
N ALA A 62 2.27 14.54 -9.33
CA ALA A 62 1.21 15.45 -9.78
C ALA A 62 0.99 15.35 -11.30
N ASP A 63 2.07 15.31 -12.09
CA ASP A 63 2.03 15.15 -13.54
C ASP A 63 1.40 13.80 -13.96
N MET A 64 1.53 12.75 -13.14
CA MET A 64 0.87 11.45 -13.34
C MET A 64 -0.60 11.44 -12.93
N GLY A 65 -1.09 12.48 -12.26
CA GLY A 65 -2.46 12.59 -11.78
C GLY A 65 -2.73 11.97 -10.41
N LEU A 66 -1.70 11.68 -9.61
CA LEU A 66 -1.88 11.29 -8.21
C LEU A 66 -2.45 12.46 -7.41
N GLU A 67 -3.14 12.11 -6.32
CA GLU A 67 -3.70 13.09 -5.38
C GLU A 67 -2.84 13.25 -4.13
N SER A 68 -1.91 12.31 -3.87
CA SER A 68 -1.13 12.28 -2.64
C SER A 68 0.25 11.65 -2.82
N VAL A 69 1.20 12.17 -2.03
CA VAL A 69 2.46 11.50 -1.66
C VAL A 69 2.44 11.37 -0.14
N GLU A 70 2.73 10.20 0.39
CA GLU A 70 2.49 9.89 1.79
C GLU A 70 3.68 9.29 2.53
N LEU A 71 3.47 8.95 3.81
CA LEU A 71 4.49 8.56 4.78
C LEU A 71 5.56 9.65 4.91
N LEU A 72 5.08 10.86 5.15
CA LEU A 72 5.90 12.06 5.31
C LEU A 72 5.82 12.59 6.74
N GLY A 73 6.92 13.17 7.20
CA GLY A 73 6.95 13.98 8.43
C GLY A 73 6.38 15.39 8.21
N GLU A 74 6.04 16.07 9.31
CA GLU A 74 5.46 17.44 9.33
C GLU A 74 6.20 18.42 8.42
N LYS A 75 7.55 18.40 8.46
CA LYS A 75 8.42 19.31 7.69
C LYS A 75 8.23 19.20 6.17
N ASP A 76 7.77 18.06 5.69
CA ASP A 76 7.70 17.74 4.26
C ASP A 76 6.29 17.98 3.67
N TRP A 77 5.25 18.15 4.50
CA TRP A 77 3.87 18.32 4.04
C TRP A 77 3.66 19.57 3.18
N ALA A 78 4.35 20.66 3.52
CA ALA A 78 4.28 21.89 2.73
C ALA A 78 4.88 21.72 1.33
N THR A 79 5.89 20.85 1.16
CA THR A 79 6.54 20.60 -0.13
C THR A 79 5.58 19.96 -1.11
N VAL A 80 4.88 18.89 -0.72
CA VAL A 80 3.95 18.21 -1.63
C VAL A 80 2.75 19.09 -1.97
N ARG A 81 2.28 19.93 -1.05
CA ARG A 81 1.19 20.89 -1.29
C ARG A 81 1.49 21.94 -2.35
N LYS A 82 2.76 22.31 -2.59
CA LYS A 82 3.15 23.22 -3.68
C LYS A 82 2.72 22.71 -5.06
N PHE A 83 2.58 21.39 -5.20
CA PHE A 83 2.19 20.72 -6.44
C PHE A 83 0.71 20.30 -6.46
N GLY A 84 -0.10 20.78 -5.50
CA GLY A 84 -1.51 20.43 -5.39
C GLY A 84 -1.78 19.06 -4.78
N LEU A 85 -0.74 18.37 -4.28
CA LEU A 85 -0.88 17.06 -3.64
C LEU A 85 -1.19 17.20 -2.14
N LYS A 86 -1.84 16.17 -1.59
CA LYS A 86 -1.98 15.96 -0.14
C LYS A 86 -0.87 15.07 0.39
N CYS A 87 -0.78 14.98 1.72
CA CYS A 87 -0.13 13.86 2.39
C CYS A 87 -1.25 12.98 2.98
N ALA A 88 -1.55 11.84 2.36
CA ALA A 88 -2.66 10.98 2.79
C ALA A 88 -2.39 10.32 4.16
N VAL A 89 -1.13 10.04 4.46
CA VAL A 89 -0.67 9.43 5.71
C VAL A 89 0.59 10.14 6.19
N GLY A 90 0.54 10.70 7.40
CA GLY A 90 1.68 11.34 8.05
C GLY A 90 2.21 10.52 9.24
N TYR A 91 3.45 10.81 9.65
CA TYR A 91 4.03 10.28 10.89
C TYR A 91 3.71 11.19 12.08
N ALA A 92 3.32 10.57 13.21
CA ALA A 92 3.10 11.29 14.46
C ALA A 92 4.25 11.14 15.45
N THR A 93 5.05 10.09 15.36
CA THR A 93 6.11 9.75 16.29
C THR A 93 7.37 9.31 15.55
N ASP A 94 8.52 9.38 16.20
CA ASP A 94 9.79 8.82 15.77
C ASP A 94 10.00 7.36 16.22
N TYR A 95 9.04 6.78 16.93
CA TYR A 95 9.11 5.37 17.30
C TYR A 95 8.98 4.47 16.08
N ALA A 96 9.95 3.55 15.96
CA ALA A 96 9.95 2.54 14.92
C ALA A 96 8.90 1.43 15.20
N ILE A 97 8.57 0.67 14.17
CA ILE A 97 7.57 -0.42 14.17
C ILE A 97 7.57 -1.30 15.43
N PRO A 98 8.73 -1.75 16.00
CA PRO A 98 8.73 -2.60 17.18
C PRO A 98 8.21 -1.92 18.46
N LYS A 99 8.26 -0.58 18.54
CA LYS A 99 7.85 0.20 19.72
C LYS A 99 6.47 0.79 19.52
N GLY A 100 5.43 -0.01 19.76
CA GLY A 100 4.05 0.40 19.51
C GLY A 100 3.18 0.46 20.76
N PHE A 101 1.88 0.60 20.51
CA PHE A 101 0.85 0.79 21.52
C PHE A 101 0.57 -0.45 22.40
N ASN A 102 1.07 -1.64 22.02
CA ASN A 102 0.88 -2.85 22.80
C ASN A 102 1.67 -2.86 24.13
N ARG A 103 2.58 -1.91 24.33
CA ARG A 103 3.43 -1.79 25.53
C ARG A 103 3.09 -0.55 26.32
N VAL A 104 2.63 -0.73 27.56
CA VAL A 104 2.29 0.39 28.49
C VAL A 104 3.49 1.34 28.67
N ALA A 105 4.72 0.81 28.67
CA ALA A 105 5.93 1.61 28.79
C ALA A 105 6.12 2.63 27.66
N ASN A 106 5.47 2.43 26.51
CA ASN A 106 5.54 3.36 25.37
C ASN A 106 4.41 4.40 25.39
N HIS A 107 3.38 4.23 26.23
CA HIS A 107 2.15 5.01 26.13
C HIS A 107 2.37 6.50 26.35
N ASP A 108 3.13 6.89 27.37
CA ASP A 108 3.32 8.31 27.70
C ASP A 108 3.91 9.07 26.49
N LYS A 109 4.96 8.53 25.86
CA LYS A 109 5.55 9.16 24.68
C LYS A 109 4.61 9.11 23.47
N LEU A 110 4.03 7.95 23.16
CA LEU A 110 3.14 7.83 22.01
C LEU A 110 1.93 8.74 22.12
N ILE A 111 1.30 8.80 23.30
CA ILE A 111 0.15 9.69 23.53
C ILE A 111 0.57 11.13 23.34
N ALA A 112 1.66 11.58 23.96
CA ALA A 112 2.14 12.96 23.83
C ALA A 112 2.47 13.33 22.37
N ASP A 113 3.13 12.44 21.62
CA ASP A 113 3.48 12.66 20.22
C ASP A 113 2.22 12.81 19.34
N PHE A 114 1.22 11.92 19.53
CA PHE A 114 -0.02 11.98 18.76
C PHE A 114 -0.88 13.20 19.17
N GLU A 115 -0.96 13.54 20.45
CA GLU A 115 -1.66 14.75 20.93
C GLU A 115 -1.07 16.01 20.31
N ALA A 116 0.25 16.10 20.18
CA ALA A 116 0.93 17.21 19.54
C ALA A 116 0.73 17.25 18.01
N MET A 117 0.65 16.06 17.36
CA MET A 117 0.61 15.96 15.91
C MET A 117 -0.80 16.06 15.31
N ILE A 118 -1.83 15.57 16.01
CA ILE A 118 -3.23 15.58 15.50
C ILE A 118 -3.69 16.99 15.08
N PRO A 119 -3.55 18.06 15.89
CA PRO A 119 -3.94 19.40 15.46
C PRO A 119 -3.17 19.89 14.23
N LYS A 120 -1.87 19.61 14.15
CA LYS A 120 -1.01 20.01 13.03
C LYS A 120 -1.39 19.27 11.74
N ALA A 121 -1.70 17.98 11.85
CA ALA A 121 -2.20 17.17 10.73
C ALA A 121 -3.50 17.75 10.18
N ALA A 122 -4.45 18.10 11.06
CA ALA A 122 -5.71 18.72 10.67
C ALA A 122 -5.49 20.06 9.95
N GLU A 123 -4.67 20.94 10.49
CA GLU A 123 -4.33 22.23 9.89
C GLU A 123 -3.67 22.06 8.51
N ALA A 124 -2.79 21.06 8.38
CA ALA A 124 -2.12 20.74 7.13
C ALA A 124 -3.00 19.98 6.13
N GLY A 125 -4.21 19.53 6.51
CA GLY A 125 -5.08 18.71 5.66
C GLY A 125 -4.59 17.27 5.48
N VAL A 126 -3.82 16.75 6.44
CA VAL A 126 -3.36 15.35 6.51
C VAL A 126 -4.45 14.52 7.21
N PRO A 127 -5.17 13.64 6.49
CA PRO A 127 -6.33 12.97 7.04
C PRO A 127 -5.99 11.82 8.00
N ASN A 128 -4.82 11.19 7.84
CA ASN A 128 -4.44 10.01 8.59
C ASN A 128 -3.05 10.15 9.22
N LEU A 129 -2.91 9.62 10.44
CA LEU A 129 -1.63 9.44 11.11
C LEU A 129 -1.41 7.94 11.35
N ILE A 130 -0.28 7.40 10.85
CA ILE A 130 0.06 5.99 11.00
C ILE A 130 0.52 5.69 12.42
N CYS A 131 0.13 4.51 12.93
CA CYS A 131 0.64 3.93 14.16
C CYS A 131 0.93 2.44 14.01
N PHE A 132 1.67 1.90 14.96
CA PHE A 132 2.04 0.48 15.00
C PHE A 132 1.63 -0.16 16.31
N SER A 133 1.29 -1.44 16.25
CA SER A 133 1.00 -2.21 17.47
C SER A 133 2.26 -2.41 18.32
N GLY A 134 3.39 -2.60 17.68
CA GLY A 134 4.64 -3.02 18.31
C GLY A 134 4.82 -4.54 18.31
N ASN A 135 5.99 -5.00 18.76
CA ASN A 135 6.32 -6.42 18.85
C ASN A 135 5.72 -7.05 20.12
N ARG A 136 5.38 -8.35 20.03
CA ARG A 136 4.83 -9.11 21.14
C ARG A 136 5.82 -9.28 22.30
N GLU A 137 7.10 -9.56 22.02
CA GLU A 137 8.13 -9.85 23.04
C GLU A 137 7.62 -10.82 24.11
N GLY A 138 6.95 -11.88 23.67
CA GLY A 138 6.36 -12.90 24.54
C GLY A 138 5.06 -12.50 25.24
N GLN A 139 4.50 -11.31 24.99
CA GLN A 139 3.22 -10.88 25.54
C GLN A 139 2.05 -11.59 24.85
N ASN A 140 1.04 -11.96 25.62
CA ASN A 140 -0.20 -12.53 25.10
C ASN A 140 -0.94 -11.53 24.20
N ASP A 141 -1.54 -12.01 23.11
CA ASP A 141 -2.23 -11.19 22.11
C ASP A 141 -3.38 -10.36 22.70
N ASN A 142 -4.15 -10.92 23.64
CA ASN A 142 -5.26 -10.19 24.28
C ASN A 142 -4.72 -9.07 25.19
N VAL A 143 -3.62 -9.30 25.90
CA VAL A 143 -3.00 -8.27 26.74
C VAL A 143 -2.49 -7.11 25.87
N GLY A 144 -1.83 -7.42 24.76
CA GLY A 144 -1.38 -6.39 23.84
C GLY A 144 -2.53 -5.60 23.22
N MET A 145 -3.62 -6.26 22.83
CA MET A 145 -4.83 -5.61 22.34
C MET A 145 -5.44 -4.65 23.36
N ILE A 146 -5.58 -5.09 24.61
CA ILE A 146 -6.10 -4.26 25.71
C ILE A 146 -5.20 -3.04 25.92
N ASN A 147 -3.87 -3.22 25.92
CA ASN A 147 -2.93 -2.13 26.07
C ASN A 147 -3.07 -1.11 24.91
N CYS A 148 -3.15 -1.58 23.67
CA CYS A 148 -3.42 -0.72 22.52
C CYS A 148 -4.70 0.09 22.71
N ALA A 149 -5.80 -0.58 23.07
CA ALA A 149 -7.10 0.06 23.24
C ALA A 149 -7.10 1.12 24.34
N ILE A 150 -6.42 0.87 25.48
CA ILE A 150 -6.31 1.82 26.59
C ILE A 150 -5.65 3.14 26.14
N ALA A 151 -4.56 3.08 25.39
CA ALA A 151 -3.85 4.27 24.94
C ALA A 151 -4.59 4.98 23.79
N LEU A 152 -5.06 4.21 22.79
CA LEU A 152 -5.77 4.75 21.64
C LEU A 152 -7.07 5.47 22.04
N ARG A 153 -7.85 4.92 22.98
CA ARG A 153 -9.05 5.58 23.50
C ARG A 153 -8.79 6.97 24.07
N LYS A 154 -7.62 7.20 24.67
CA LYS A 154 -7.27 8.53 25.21
C LYS A 154 -7.11 9.57 24.08
N LEU A 155 -6.70 9.14 22.88
CA LEU A 155 -6.49 9.98 21.72
C LEU A 155 -7.80 10.28 20.94
N MET A 156 -8.81 9.41 21.06
CA MET A 156 -10.02 9.50 20.24
C MET A 156 -10.78 10.83 20.37
N PRO A 157 -10.99 11.42 21.58
CA PRO A 157 -11.68 12.71 21.67
C PRO A 157 -10.97 13.82 20.88
N LEU A 158 -9.63 13.82 20.85
CA LEU A 158 -8.85 14.79 20.10
C LEU A 158 -8.91 14.51 18.60
N ALA A 159 -8.78 13.23 18.20
CA ALA A 159 -8.87 12.79 16.82
C ALA A 159 -10.25 13.11 16.22
N GLU A 160 -11.32 12.86 16.97
CA GLU A 160 -12.70 13.20 16.59
C GLU A 160 -12.90 14.72 16.43
N LYS A 161 -12.43 15.51 17.40
CA LYS A 161 -12.48 16.97 17.36
C LYS A 161 -11.82 17.54 16.10
N HIS A 162 -10.68 17.00 15.72
CA HIS A 162 -9.88 17.49 14.59
C HIS A 162 -10.18 16.80 13.25
N GLY A 163 -10.99 15.74 13.24
CA GLY A 163 -11.31 14.98 12.04
C GLY A 163 -10.15 14.15 11.48
N VAL A 164 -9.11 13.92 12.26
CA VAL A 164 -7.92 13.11 11.89
C VAL A 164 -8.15 11.66 12.29
N THR A 165 -7.79 10.71 11.44
CA THR A 165 -7.90 9.27 11.72
C THR A 165 -6.53 8.71 12.08
N ILE A 166 -6.45 7.95 13.17
CA ILE A 166 -5.26 7.16 13.50
C ILE A 166 -5.44 5.80 12.83
N ILE A 167 -4.47 5.40 12.02
CA ILE A 167 -4.51 4.14 11.28
C ILE A 167 -3.39 3.21 11.74
N MET A 168 -3.75 1.99 12.14
CA MET A 168 -2.78 0.96 12.52
C MET A 168 -2.49 0.04 11.34
N GLU A 169 -1.22 -0.10 10.99
CA GLU A 169 -0.81 -0.92 9.86
C GLU A 169 -0.80 -2.40 10.22
N LEU A 170 -1.35 -3.20 9.29
CA LEU A 170 -1.27 -4.66 9.28
C LEU A 170 0.03 -5.09 8.58
N LEU A 171 0.93 -5.79 9.29
CA LEU A 171 2.22 -6.21 8.75
C LEU A 171 2.37 -7.74 8.75
N ASN A 172 3.19 -8.26 7.83
CA ASN A 172 3.51 -9.69 7.80
C ASN A 172 4.63 -10.06 8.78
N SER A 173 4.56 -11.25 9.36
CA SER A 173 5.54 -11.76 10.32
C SER A 173 6.86 -12.25 9.68
N TYR A 174 6.94 -12.35 8.34
CA TYR A 174 8.17 -12.72 7.63
C TYR A 174 9.15 -11.55 7.56
N GLY A 175 8.65 -10.35 7.23
CA GLY A 175 9.45 -9.12 7.18
C GLY A 175 9.52 -8.39 8.52
N HIS A 176 8.52 -8.58 9.39
CA HIS A 176 8.38 -7.93 10.68
C HIS A 176 8.15 -8.99 11.76
N ALA A 177 9.19 -9.76 12.07
CA ALA A 177 9.13 -10.83 13.06
C ALA A 177 8.59 -10.30 14.40
N ASP A 178 7.66 -11.07 15.00
CA ASP A 178 7.04 -10.76 16.29
C ASP A 178 6.09 -9.54 16.33
N TYR A 179 5.83 -8.88 15.20
CA TYR A 179 4.85 -7.80 15.15
C TYR A 179 3.45 -8.29 15.51
N GLN A 180 2.68 -7.51 16.29
CA GLN A 180 1.45 -8.04 16.89
C GLN A 180 0.22 -7.89 16.00
N CYS A 181 0.04 -6.77 15.29
CA CYS A 181 -1.09 -6.57 14.38
C CYS A 181 -0.82 -7.22 13.02
N ASP A 182 -0.70 -8.55 12.99
CA ASP A 182 -0.34 -9.35 11.82
C ASP A 182 -1.52 -10.14 11.21
N LYS A 183 -2.74 -9.91 11.74
CA LYS A 183 -3.99 -10.52 11.28
C LYS A 183 -5.12 -9.52 11.22
N THR A 184 -5.90 -9.52 10.13
CA THR A 184 -7.06 -8.64 9.98
C THR A 184 -8.07 -8.80 11.10
N ALA A 185 -8.33 -10.03 11.54
CA ALA A 185 -9.27 -10.30 12.62
C ALA A 185 -8.84 -9.64 13.95
N TRP A 186 -7.53 -9.64 14.27
CA TRP A 186 -7.00 -8.97 15.45
C TRP A 186 -7.16 -7.45 15.36
N GLY A 187 -6.82 -6.87 14.20
CA GLY A 187 -6.98 -5.43 13.95
C GLY A 187 -8.44 -4.98 14.02
N ALA A 188 -9.37 -5.75 13.42
CA ALA A 188 -10.81 -5.48 13.46
C ALA A 188 -11.36 -5.54 14.91
N ALA A 189 -10.94 -6.52 15.69
CA ALA A 189 -11.31 -6.62 17.11
C ALA A 189 -10.78 -5.42 17.90
N LEU A 190 -9.57 -4.93 17.61
CA LEU A 190 -9.04 -3.72 18.22
C LEU A 190 -9.86 -2.49 17.84
N CYS A 191 -10.29 -2.36 16.58
CA CYS A 191 -11.17 -1.26 16.15
C CYS A 191 -12.50 -1.27 16.94
N GLU A 192 -13.14 -2.42 17.08
CA GLU A 192 -14.35 -2.56 17.91
C GLU A 192 -14.08 -2.20 19.38
N MET A 193 -12.93 -2.64 19.93
CA MET A 193 -12.57 -2.34 21.30
C MET A 193 -12.29 -0.84 21.50
N VAL A 194 -11.66 -0.15 20.57
CA VAL A 194 -11.43 1.31 20.62
C VAL A 194 -12.76 2.06 20.52
N GLY A 195 -13.65 1.63 19.61
CA GLY A 195 -15.03 2.12 19.52
C GLY A 195 -15.18 3.52 18.94
N SER A 196 -14.27 3.95 18.07
CA SER A 196 -14.32 5.25 17.40
C SER A 196 -14.04 5.12 15.90
N ASP A 197 -14.75 5.89 15.09
CA ASP A 197 -14.50 5.96 13.65
C ASP A 197 -13.19 6.67 13.31
N ARG A 198 -12.51 7.26 14.29
CA ARG A 198 -11.18 7.88 14.13
C ARG A 198 -10.02 6.93 14.47
N PHE A 199 -10.30 5.65 14.67
CA PHE A 199 -9.31 4.59 14.68
C PHE A 199 -9.68 3.53 13.66
N LYS A 200 -8.81 3.30 12.68
CA LYS A 200 -9.02 2.36 11.57
C LYS A 200 -7.73 1.56 11.34
N LEU A 201 -7.79 0.66 10.36
CA LEU A 201 -6.64 -0.10 9.87
C LEU A 201 -6.08 0.52 8.59
N LEU A 202 -4.78 0.49 8.46
CA LEU A 202 -4.11 0.52 7.18
C LEU A 202 -3.99 -0.93 6.72
N TYR A 203 -4.73 -1.27 5.67
CA TYR A 203 -4.75 -2.60 5.07
C TYR A 203 -3.72 -2.67 3.96
N ASP A 204 -2.54 -3.19 4.26
CA ASP A 204 -1.51 -3.44 3.25
C ASP A 204 -1.76 -4.80 2.57
N ILE A 205 -2.13 -4.74 1.30
CA ILE A 205 -2.46 -5.92 0.49
C ILE A 205 -1.25 -6.85 0.36
N TYR A 206 -0.03 -6.31 0.22
CA TYR A 206 1.19 -7.11 0.17
C TYR A 206 1.35 -7.93 1.46
N HIS A 207 1.22 -7.28 2.61
CA HIS A 207 1.38 -7.95 3.89
C HIS A 207 0.28 -8.99 4.14
N MET A 208 -0.96 -8.66 3.82
CA MET A 208 -2.10 -9.56 4.09
C MET A 208 -2.20 -10.70 3.08
N GLN A 209 -1.70 -10.54 1.86
CA GLN A 209 -1.56 -11.67 0.95
C GLN A 209 -0.64 -12.75 1.52
N ILE A 210 0.51 -12.34 2.09
CA ILE A 210 1.48 -13.26 2.71
C ILE A 210 0.89 -13.95 3.95
N MET A 211 0.11 -13.22 4.74
CA MET A 211 -0.39 -13.71 6.03
C MET A 211 -1.70 -14.49 5.94
N GLU A 212 -2.61 -14.09 5.07
CA GLU A 212 -3.99 -14.57 5.09
C GLU A 212 -4.49 -14.99 3.70
N GLY A 213 -4.04 -14.33 2.64
CA GLY A 213 -4.66 -14.47 1.32
C GLY A 213 -6.11 -14.01 1.31
N ASN A 214 -6.94 -14.56 0.39
CA ASN A 214 -8.39 -14.28 0.30
C ASN A 214 -8.74 -12.77 0.36
N ILE A 215 -7.91 -11.94 -0.26
CA ILE A 215 -7.87 -10.47 -0.10
C ILE A 215 -9.24 -9.81 -0.34
N ILE A 216 -9.93 -10.17 -1.42
CA ILE A 216 -11.20 -9.52 -1.80
C ILE A 216 -12.29 -9.77 -0.74
N ASP A 217 -12.47 -10.99 -0.32
CA ASP A 217 -13.48 -11.36 0.68
C ASP A 217 -13.15 -10.72 2.05
N THR A 218 -11.86 -10.71 2.42
CA THR A 218 -11.39 -10.10 3.66
C THR A 218 -11.64 -8.58 3.66
N ILE A 219 -11.33 -7.88 2.56
CA ILE A 219 -11.63 -6.44 2.42
C ILE A 219 -13.13 -6.18 2.53
N GLN A 220 -13.96 -6.92 1.79
CA GLN A 220 -15.40 -6.71 1.77
C GLN A 220 -16.03 -6.89 3.16
N LYS A 221 -15.61 -7.90 3.91
CA LYS A 221 -16.10 -8.17 5.28
C LYS A 221 -15.65 -7.13 6.29
N ASN A 222 -14.50 -6.51 6.08
CA ASN A 222 -13.86 -5.62 7.04
C ASN A 222 -13.79 -4.15 6.59
N ILE A 223 -14.47 -3.79 5.49
CA ILE A 223 -14.37 -2.46 4.88
C ILE A 223 -14.63 -1.31 5.87
N LYS A 224 -15.52 -1.50 6.83
CA LYS A 224 -15.83 -0.49 7.86
C LYS A 224 -14.65 -0.15 8.78
N TYR A 225 -13.66 -1.05 8.87
CA TYR A 225 -12.45 -0.85 9.68
C TYR A 225 -11.27 -0.33 8.86
N ILE A 226 -11.35 -0.35 7.52
CA ILE A 226 -10.23 0.03 6.64
C ILE A 226 -10.29 1.53 6.37
N GLY A 227 -9.27 2.27 6.84
CA GLY A 227 -9.13 3.70 6.62
C GLY A 227 -8.16 4.03 5.50
N HIS A 228 -7.21 3.15 5.22
CA HIS A 228 -6.18 3.32 4.18
C HIS A 228 -5.78 1.97 3.60
N VAL A 229 -5.30 1.97 2.35
CA VAL A 229 -4.87 0.75 1.65
C VAL A 229 -3.49 0.95 1.05
N HIS A 230 -2.59 -0.02 1.24
CA HIS A 230 -1.31 -0.10 0.53
C HIS A 230 -1.28 -1.25 -0.46
N THR A 231 -0.43 -1.13 -1.48
CA THR A 231 -0.22 -2.11 -2.53
C THR A 231 1.25 -2.50 -2.62
N GLY A 232 1.53 -3.71 -3.09
CA GLY A 232 2.87 -4.20 -3.40
C GLY A 232 2.79 -5.59 -4.03
N GLY A 233 3.65 -5.90 -4.99
CA GLY A 233 3.67 -7.21 -5.65
C GLY A 233 4.15 -8.31 -4.71
N VAL A 234 3.49 -9.46 -4.71
CA VAL A 234 3.90 -10.66 -3.96
C VAL A 234 4.37 -11.72 -4.95
N PRO A 235 5.58 -12.27 -4.77
CA PRO A 235 6.56 -12.01 -3.73
C PRO A 235 7.37 -10.72 -3.94
N GLY A 236 8.10 -10.29 -2.91
CA GLY A 236 9.22 -9.35 -3.02
C GLY A 236 8.87 -7.88 -2.82
N ARG A 237 7.58 -7.49 -2.74
CA ARG A 237 7.12 -6.10 -2.59
C ARG A 237 7.59 -5.19 -3.73
N HIS A 238 7.54 -5.73 -4.96
CA HIS A 238 7.94 -5.04 -6.17
C HIS A 238 6.72 -4.58 -6.99
N GLU A 239 6.91 -4.37 -8.30
CA GLU A 239 5.89 -3.92 -9.25
C GLU A 239 4.61 -4.75 -9.19
N LEU A 240 3.49 -4.17 -9.68
CA LEU A 240 2.16 -4.82 -9.70
C LEU A 240 1.86 -5.52 -11.03
N ASP A 241 2.86 -5.68 -11.89
CA ASP A 241 2.74 -6.29 -13.21
C ASP A 241 2.56 -7.82 -13.15
N ASP A 242 2.81 -8.52 -14.26
CA ASP A 242 2.64 -9.98 -14.41
C ASP A 242 3.75 -10.82 -13.75
N THR A 243 4.70 -10.18 -13.05
CA THR A 243 5.78 -10.87 -12.31
C THR A 243 5.38 -11.24 -10.89
N GLN A 244 4.14 -10.98 -10.47
CA GLN A 244 3.61 -11.21 -9.12
C GLN A 244 2.25 -11.93 -9.15
N GLU A 245 1.77 -12.42 -8.00
CA GLU A 245 0.63 -13.35 -7.92
C GLU A 245 -0.76 -12.70 -7.74
N LEU A 246 -0.84 -11.39 -7.44
CA LEU A 246 -2.09 -10.68 -7.15
C LEU A 246 -2.72 -10.09 -8.42
N TYR A 247 -4.03 -10.26 -8.59
CA TYR A 247 -4.75 -9.61 -9.68
C TYR A 247 -5.37 -8.29 -9.21
N TYR A 248 -4.55 -7.24 -9.17
CA TYR A 248 -4.91 -5.92 -8.67
C TYR A 248 -6.18 -5.31 -9.27
N PRO A 249 -6.48 -5.42 -10.59
CA PRO A 249 -7.72 -4.87 -11.13
C PRO A 249 -8.98 -5.41 -10.49
N ALA A 250 -9.02 -6.69 -10.09
CA ALA A 250 -10.16 -7.27 -9.38
C ALA A 250 -10.25 -6.74 -7.93
N ILE A 251 -9.12 -6.59 -7.25
CA ILE A 251 -9.05 -6.05 -5.88
C ILE A 251 -9.54 -4.59 -5.86
N MET A 252 -9.07 -3.76 -6.79
CA MET A 252 -9.51 -2.36 -6.89
C MET A 252 -11.01 -2.23 -7.19
N LYS A 253 -11.54 -3.04 -8.10
CA LYS A 253 -13.00 -3.10 -8.36
C LYS A 253 -13.78 -3.50 -7.11
N ALA A 254 -13.27 -4.42 -6.30
CA ALA A 254 -13.90 -4.82 -5.05
C ALA A 254 -13.89 -3.69 -4.02
N LEU A 255 -12.82 -2.91 -3.90
CA LEU A 255 -12.75 -1.70 -3.06
C LEU A 255 -13.81 -0.68 -3.51
N VAL A 256 -13.89 -0.38 -4.81
CA VAL A 256 -14.89 0.55 -5.36
C VAL A 256 -16.30 0.07 -5.08
N ALA A 257 -16.59 -1.23 -5.33
CA ALA A 257 -17.90 -1.82 -5.09
C ALA A 257 -18.29 -1.84 -3.60
N ALA A 258 -17.32 -1.97 -2.70
CA ALA A 258 -17.52 -1.86 -1.26
C ALA A 258 -17.71 -0.41 -0.77
N GLY A 259 -17.64 0.58 -1.66
CA GLY A 259 -17.84 1.99 -1.32
C GLY A 259 -16.62 2.66 -0.67
N TYR A 260 -15.43 2.09 -0.81
CA TYR A 260 -14.20 2.69 -0.29
C TYR A 260 -13.94 4.09 -0.89
N LYS A 261 -13.62 5.06 -0.02
CA LYS A 261 -13.39 6.47 -0.39
C LYS A 261 -12.03 6.99 0.11
N GLY A 262 -11.23 6.12 0.73
CA GLY A 262 -9.87 6.46 1.16
C GLY A 262 -8.87 6.43 0.01
N PHE A 263 -7.61 6.66 0.33
CA PHE A 263 -6.52 6.57 -0.63
C PHE A 263 -6.02 5.14 -0.78
N VAL A 264 -5.51 4.83 -1.98
CA VAL A 264 -4.73 3.63 -2.26
C VAL A 264 -3.29 4.06 -2.53
N GLY A 265 -2.41 3.79 -1.59
CA GLY A 265 -0.98 4.12 -1.65
C GLY A 265 -0.18 3.03 -2.32
N GLN A 266 0.57 3.40 -3.37
CA GLN A 266 1.54 2.51 -4.00
C GLN A 266 2.76 2.39 -3.06
N GLU A 267 2.96 1.23 -2.45
CA GLU A 267 4.05 0.99 -1.50
C GLU A 267 4.88 -0.23 -1.90
N PHE A 268 5.31 -0.23 -3.14
CA PHE A 268 6.24 -1.22 -3.67
C PHE A 268 7.62 -0.61 -3.93
N VAL A 269 8.66 -1.44 -3.86
CA VAL A 269 10.04 -1.03 -4.15
C VAL A 269 10.35 -1.32 -5.62
N PRO A 270 10.42 -0.29 -6.48
CA PRO A 270 10.61 -0.50 -7.91
C PRO A 270 11.98 -1.10 -8.22
N THR A 271 11.98 -2.12 -9.07
CA THR A 271 13.17 -2.81 -9.57
C THR A 271 13.59 -2.35 -10.97
N GLN A 272 12.65 -1.75 -11.72
CA GLN A 272 12.94 -1.24 -13.06
C GLN A 272 13.88 -0.02 -13.02
N THR A 273 14.68 0.17 -14.06
CA THR A 273 15.64 1.30 -14.17
C THR A 273 14.92 2.64 -14.10
N ASP A 274 13.79 2.78 -14.81
CA ASP A 274 12.92 3.95 -14.73
C ASP A 274 11.85 3.71 -13.65
N LYS A 275 12.14 4.19 -12.45
CA LYS A 275 11.26 4.03 -11.28
C LYS A 275 9.94 4.79 -11.42
N LEU A 276 9.94 5.94 -12.07
CA LEU A 276 8.74 6.74 -12.28
C LEU A 276 7.82 6.11 -13.32
N GLU A 277 8.38 5.51 -14.37
CA GLU A 277 7.61 4.74 -15.33
C GLU A 277 7.02 3.46 -14.69
N SER A 278 7.78 2.80 -13.81
CA SER A 278 7.30 1.68 -13.00
C SER A 278 6.10 2.09 -12.14
N LEU A 279 6.17 3.25 -11.46
CA LEU A 279 5.05 3.81 -10.69
C LEU A 279 3.84 4.07 -11.59
N ARG A 280 4.04 4.72 -12.72
CA ARG A 280 2.95 5.06 -13.64
C ARG A 280 2.21 3.82 -14.14
N LYS A 281 2.94 2.76 -14.51
CA LYS A 281 2.33 1.48 -14.90
C LYS A 281 1.50 0.86 -13.79
N SER A 282 2.02 0.87 -12.56
CA SER A 282 1.33 0.32 -11.39
C SER A 282 0.05 1.09 -11.05
N ILE A 283 0.06 2.43 -11.19
CA ILE A 283 -1.13 3.26 -11.07
C ILE A 283 -2.19 2.85 -12.11
N MET A 284 -1.79 2.69 -13.37
CA MET A 284 -2.71 2.30 -14.46
C MET A 284 -3.32 0.92 -14.24
N ILE A 285 -2.61 -0.02 -13.62
CA ILE A 285 -3.15 -1.34 -13.22
C ILE A 285 -4.24 -1.19 -12.15
N CYS A 286 -4.07 -0.24 -11.24
CA CYS A 286 -5.02 0.03 -10.16
C CYS A 286 -6.17 0.98 -10.58
N ASP A 287 -6.09 1.65 -11.71
CA ASP A 287 -7.10 2.60 -12.18
C ASP A 287 -8.26 1.86 -12.89
N VAL A 288 -9.37 1.60 -12.20
CA VAL A 288 -10.48 0.74 -12.61
C VAL A 288 -11.79 1.51 -12.84
#